data_0b8d4aabc7bd1d1a6f4c3f4cb280a153
#
_entry.id   0b8d4aabc7bd1d1a6f4c3f4cb280a153
#
_cell.length_a   1.000
_cell.length_b   1.000
_cell.length_c   1.000
_cell.angle_alpha   90.00
_cell.angle_beta   90.00
_cell.angle_gamma   90.00
#
_symmetry.space_group_name_H-M   'P 1'
#
loop_
_entity.id
_entity.type
_entity.pdbx_description
1 polymer ?
#
loop_
_entity_poly.entity_id
_entity_poly.type
_entity_poly.pdbx_seq_one_letter_code
_entity_poly.pdbx_strand_id
1 'polypeptide(L)'
;RTIQEAIEHQKTIFYVEGEKDTNTLMRKGYTVFTCGGSGDWKKSVSEIVRQANVIILADNDEPGEQLAYQIMQDLQLISNSVSIIKPMPNVDKADITDYFEEGHSVEEFEDLIKNDDGRDTVSILRKYGETKKSEKEKKTRAGEKSKKDCLVLKRGSEDILKQLITLNAAECFQMNDRGSADLFATIFKNISRYNPTKKDWMYYDKTRWTADTEGMRAKRNAKTLADVLVRYSVTASLPDDKRQSYIKYAAGMMNYRNRNVMITDAKDLNFFENIELDKDDFFLNCKNCVLDLSGDQPKALEHNADLLLSKICNASYNPVATCTLWEKTVNEIMQGDSSKIEYLQKMSGRFLTGDTSEEEFYIFFGATTRNGKSTITELLLYLLGDYATTISPESLAIKANKDSRTASPDIAKLAGTRLVVASEPPRRMLFDSSLVKTLTGRDSISARFLHENEFQFKPKFKLILNSNYLPVINDKTVFSSNRVKVIPFER
;
A
#
# COMPACT_ATOMS: atom_id res chain seq x y z
N ARG A 1 -36.01 -10.09 10.78
CA ARG A 1 -35.17 -10.59 9.65
C ARG A 1 -33.79 -10.89 10.18
N THR A 2 -33.23 -12.01 9.77
CA THR A 2 -31.86 -12.38 10.16
C THR A 2 -30.86 -11.58 9.33
N ILE A 3 -29.69 -11.32 9.89
CA ILE A 3 -28.57 -10.67 9.15
C ILE A 3 -28.27 -11.46 7.86
N GLN A 4 -28.34 -12.80 7.93
CA GLN A 4 -28.10 -13.69 6.80
C GLN A 4 -29.07 -13.41 5.63
N GLU A 5 -30.39 -13.29 5.90
CA GLU A 5 -31.38 -12.94 4.88
C GLU A 5 -31.13 -11.57 4.25
N ALA A 6 -30.63 -10.60 5.04
CA ALA A 6 -30.30 -9.28 4.54
C ALA A 6 -29.08 -9.32 3.59
N ILE A 7 -28.08 -10.16 3.89
CA ILE A 7 -26.90 -10.36 3.03
C ILE A 7 -27.32 -11.02 1.70
N GLU A 8 -28.11 -12.10 1.76
CA GLU A 8 -28.58 -12.83 0.57
C GLU A 8 -29.40 -11.93 -0.37
N HIS A 9 -30.16 -10.99 0.19
CA HIS A 9 -30.97 -10.04 -0.58
C HIS A 9 -30.28 -8.69 -0.84
N GLN A 10 -28.97 -8.58 -0.55
CA GLN A 10 -28.14 -7.36 -0.71
C GLN A 10 -28.75 -6.11 -0.04
N LYS A 11 -29.48 -6.30 1.07
CA LYS A 11 -30.07 -5.20 1.85
C LYS A 11 -29.05 -4.56 2.75
N THR A 12 -29.25 -3.27 3.00
CA THR A 12 -28.42 -2.52 3.96
C THR A 12 -28.66 -3.03 5.37
N ILE A 13 -27.56 -3.22 6.11
CA ILE A 13 -27.53 -3.58 7.52
C ILE A 13 -26.98 -2.39 8.30
N PHE A 14 -27.67 -2.00 9.36
CA PHE A 14 -27.25 -0.89 10.20
C PHE A 14 -26.47 -1.38 11.43
N TYR A 15 -25.42 -0.68 11.76
CA TYR A 15 -24.76 -0.79 13.05
C TYR A 15 -25.10 0.43 13.91
N VAL A 16 -25.46 0.21 15.18
CA VAL A 16 -25.70 1.21 16.19
C VAL A 16 -25.02 0.86 17.50
N GLU A 17 -24.71 1.85 18.37
CA GLU A 17 -23.97 1.61 19.61
C GLU A 17 -24.83 0.91 20.65
N GLY A 18 -26.10 1.31 20.82
CA GLY A 18 -26.95 0.92 21.93
C GLY A 18 -28.11 -0.02 21.59
N GLU A 19 -28.64 -0.70 22.62
CA GLU A 19 -29.85 -1.53 22.49
C GLU A 19 -31.12 -0.69 22.24
N LYS A 20 -31.19 0.55 22.74
CA LYS A 20 -32.29 1.48 22.50
C LYS A 20 -32.43 1.77 21.00
N ASP A 21 -31.32 2.09 20.35
CA ASP A 21 -31.26 2.39 18.92
C ASP A 21 -31.56 1.19 18.06
N THR A 22 -31.06 0.03 18.47
CA THR A 22 -31.37 -1.26 17.84
C THR A 22 -32.88 -1.48 17.82
N ASN A 23 -33.55 -1.34 18.97
CA ASN A 23 -34.98 -1.52 19.09
C ASN A 23 -35.77 -0.49 18.27
N THR A 24 -35.32 0.76 18.23
CA THR A 24 -35.94 1.82 17.44
C THR A 24 -35.94 1.50 15.95
N LEU A 25 -34.80 1.11 15.39
CA LEU A 25 -34.67 0.75 13.97
C LEU A 25 -35.39 -0.56 13.63
N MET A 26 -35.34 -1.58 14.51
CA MET A 26 -36.05 -2.83 14.31
C MET A 26 -37.58 -2.63 14.22
N ARG A 27 -38.14 -1.77 15.06
CA ARG A 27 -39.58 -1.42 15.02
C ARG A 27 -39.97 -0.74 13.71
N LYS A 28 -39.04 -0.07 13.06
CA LYS A 28 -39.24 0.59 11.75
C LYS A 28 -38.94 -0.34 10.57
N GLY A 29 -38.59 -1.62 10.83
CA GLY A 29 -38.41 -2.64 9.80
C GLY A 29 -37.03 -2.79 9.22
N TYR A 30 -36.01 -2.14 9.79
CA TYR A 30 -34.62 -2.24 9.36
C TYR A 30 -33.91 -3.46 9.96
N THR A 31 -32.92 -3.97 9.25
CA THR A 31 -31.98 -4.98 9.79
C THR A 31 -30.84 -4.24 10.48
N VAL A 32 -30.67 -4.48 11.76
CA VAL A 32 -29.73 -3.75 12.60
C VAL A 32 -29.05 -4.69 13.59
N PHE A 33 -27.82 -4.35 13.97
CA PHE A 33 -27.08 -5.05 15.03
C PHE A 33 -26.29 -4.08 15.89
N THR A 34 -25.99 -4.49 17.12
CA THR A 34 -25.13 -3.81 18.06
C THR A 34 -24.25 -4.81 18.78
N CYS A 35 -23.21 -4.31 19.46
CA CYS A 35 -22.35 -5.11 20.36
C CYS A 35 -22.56 -4.79 21.84
N GLY A 36 -23.55 -3.95 22.19
CA GLY A 36 -23.93 -3.65 23.57
C GLY A 36 -23.24 -2.44 24.22
N GLY A 37 -22.23 -1.85 23.57
CA GLY A 37 -21.56 -0.63 24.04
C GLY A 37 -20.21 -0.40 23.39
N SER A 38 -19.66 0.81 23.57
CA SER A 38 -18.44 1.29 22.88
C SER A 38 -17.18 0.44 23.15
N GLY A 39 -17.13 -0.32 24.25
CA GLY A 39 -16.01 -1.19 24.58
C GLY A 39 -16.14 -2.65 24.09
N ASP A 40 -17.29 -3.05 23.59
CA ASP A 40 -17.62 -4.46 23.31
C ASP A 40 -17.39 -4.90 21.85
N TRP A 41 -17.02 -3.96 20.96
CA TRP A 41 -16.69 -4.32 19.59
C TRP A 41 -15.49 -5.27 19.51
N LYS A 42 -15.70 -6.44 18.93
CA LYS A 42 -14.65 -7.45 18.70
C LYS A 42 -14.56 -7.76 17.22
N LYS A 43 -13.36 -7.95 16.72
CA LYS A 43 -13.12 -8.31 15.32
C LYS A 43 -13.83 -9.61 14.90
N SER A 44 -14.16 -10.51 15.83
CA SER A 44 -14.95 -11.71 15.56
C SER A 44 -16.39 -11.40 15.12
N VAL A 45 -16.93 -10.24 15.54
CA VAL A 45 -18.29 -9.81 15.17
C VAL A 45 -18.32 -9.35 13.71
N SER A 46 -17.23 -8.81 13.19
CA SER A 46 -17.16 -8.36 11.79
C SER A 46 -17.38 -9.49 10.78
N GLU A 47 -17.10 -10.75 11.13
CA GLU A 47 -17.33 -11.89 10.26
C GLU A 47 -18.83 -12.15 10.02
N ILE A 48 -19.71 -11.73 10.92
CA ILE A 48 -21.17 -11.90 10.81
C ILE A 48 -21.73 -11.08 9.63
N VAL A 49 -21.07 -9.96 9.32
CA VAL A 49 -21.48 -9.03 8.24
C VAL A 49 -20.53 -9.07 7.03
N ARG A 50 -19.82 -10.18 6.87
CA ARG A 50 -18.99 -10.42 5.67
C ARG A 50 -19.86 -10.34 4.39
N GLN A 51 -19.38 -9.59 3.40
CA GLN A 51 -20.07 -9.34 2.13
C GLN A 51 -21.41 -8.58 2.27
N ALA A 52 -21.68 -7.95 3.41
CA ALA A 52 -22.85 -7.11 3.61
C ALA A 52 -22.62 -5.67 3.12
N ASN A 53 -23.70 -4.94 2.89
CA ASN A 53 -23.71 -3.50 2.79
C ASN A 53 -24.01 -2.93 4.18
N VAL A 54 -23.05 -2.25 4.82
CA VAL A 54 -23.17 -1.79 6.21
C VAL A 54 -23.17 -0.27 6.28
N ILE A 55 -24.12 0.29 7.02
CA ILE A 55 -24.11 1.71 7.42
C ILE A 55 -23.94 1.78 8.93
N ILE A 56 -22.90 2.48 9.38
CA ILE A 56 -22.62 2.74 10.78
C ILE A 56 -23.30 4.07 11.13
N LEU A 57 -24.30 4.03 12.00
CA LEU A 57 -24.93 5.22 12.54
C LEU A 57 -24.16 5.63 13.80
N ALA A 58 -23.35 6.65 13.68
CA ALA A 58 -22.49 7.11 14.76
C ALA A 58 -23.20 8.14 15.62
N ASP A 59 -23.12 7.96 16.95
CA ASP A 59 -23.52 8.98 17.89
C ASP A 59 -22.66 10.24 17.70
N ASN A 60 -23.26 11.39 17.86
CA ASN A 60 -22.56 12.66 17.61
C ASN A 60 -21.74 13.11 18.83
N ASP A 61 -20.86 12.22 19.29
CA ASP A 61 -19.88 12.51 20.34
C ASP A 61 -18.53 11.86 20.05
N GLU A 62 -17.52 12.20 20.83
CA GLU A 62 -16.17 11.70 20.61
C GLU A 62 -16.02 10.19 20.78
N PRO A 63 -16.61 9.52 21.79
CA PRO A 63 -16.61 8.07 21.90
C PRO A 63 -17.30 7.35 20.74
N GLY A 64 -18.49 7.82 20.31
CA GLY A 64 -19.24 7.27 19.19
C GLY A 64 -18.49 7.38 17.87
N GLU A 65 -17.86 8.53 17.61
CA GLU A 65 -16.99 8.71 16.42
C GLU A 65 -15.76 7.78 16.45
N GLN A 66 -15.12 7.58 17.61
CA GLN A 66 -13.98 6.68 17.76
C GLN A 66 -14.39 5.22 17.50
N LEU A 67 -15.54 4.82 18.02
CA LEU A 67 -16.10 3.50 17.78
C LEU A 67 -16.43 3.29 16.32
N ALA A 68 -17.11 4.25 15.68
CA ALA A 68 -17.44 4.20 14.26
C ALA A 68 -16.17 4.09 13.39
N TYR A 69 -15.10 4.83 13.72
CA TYR A 69 -13.81 4.71 13.06
C TYR A 69 -13.22 3.30 13.21
N GLN A 70 -13.26 2.71 14.39
CA GLN A 70 -12.73 1.37 14.66
C GLN A 70 -13.49 0.31 13.86
N ILE A 71 -14.82 0.37 13.86
CA ILE A 71 -15.69 -0.55 13.11
C ILE A 71 -15.45 -0.42 11.62
N MET A 72 -15.38 0.80 11.09
CA MET A 72 -15.05 1.06 9.69
C MET A 72 -13.73 0.41 9.29
N GLN A 73 -12.67 0.51 10.12
CA GLN A 73 -11.36 -0.12 9.84
C GLN A 73 -11.43 -1.64 9.75
N ASP A 74 -12.29 -2.28 10.53
CA ASP A 74 -12.44 -3.73 10.52
C ASP A 74 -13.36 -4.20 9.38
N LEU A 75 -14.42 -3.45 9.05
CA LEU A 75 -15.42 -3.83 8.05
C LEU A 75 -15.00 -3.53 6.61
N GLN A 76 -14.24 -2.46 6.34
CA GLN A 76 -13.84 -2.07 4.98
C GLN A 76 -13.07 -3.16 4.20
N LEU A 77 -12.52 -4.17 4.90
CA LEU A 77 -11.76 -5.26 4.29
C LEU A 77 -12.61 -6.49 3.97
N ILE A 78 -13.84 -6.57 4.50
CA ILE A 78 -14.67 -7.78 4.45
C ILE A 78 -16.11 -7.55 3.97
N SER A 79 -16.60 -6.32 4.06
CA SER A 79 -17.95 -5.93 3.60
C SER A 79 -17.94 -5.48 2.14
N ASN A 80 -19.07 -5.57 1.46
CA ASN A 80 -19.25 -5.06 0.09
C ASN A 80 -19.15 -3.53 0.07
N SER A 81 -19.85 -2.89 1.01
CA SER A 81 -19.75 -1.44 1.24
C SER A 81 -19.86 -1.15 2.71
N VAL A 82 -19.21 -0.05 3.15
CA VAL A 82 -19.35 0.47 4.50
C VAL A 82 -19.25 1.99 4.48
N SER A 83 -20.21 2.67 5.12
CA SER A 83 -20.21 4.13 5.32
C SER A 83 -20.57 4.47 6.76
N ILE A 84 -20.27 5.72 7.16
CA ILE A 84 -20.62 6.27 8.45
C ILE A 84 -21.55 7.46 8.21
N ILE A 85 -22.68 7.48 8.90
CA ILE A 85 -23.64 8.57 8.86
C ILE A 85 -23.91 9.02 10.30
N LYS A 86 -23.94 10.34 10.51
CA LYS A 86 -24.43 10.96 11.74
C LYS A 86 -25.85 11.43 11.48
N PRO A 87 -26.88 10.85 12.12
CA PRO A 87 -28.26 11.25 11.87
C PRO A 87 -28.53 12.72 12.21
N MET A 88 -27.85 13.25 13.22
CA MET A 88 -28.01 14.63 13.71
C MET A 88 -26.65 15.30 13.94
N PRO A 89 -25.90 15.66 12.89
CA PRO A 89 -24.51 16.13 13.02
C PRO A 89 -24.37 17.47 13.76
N ASN A 90 -25.45 18.23 13.91
CA ASN A 90 -25.47 19.54 14.56
C ASN A 90 -25.93 19.52 16.03
N VAL A 91 -26.30 18.34 16.57
CA VAL A 91 -26.78 18.15 17.93
C VAL A 91 -25.80 17.29 18.70
N ASP A 92 -25.23 17.82 19.78
CA ASP A 92 -24.23 17.12 20.60
C ASP A 92 -24.86 15.91 21.29
N LYS A 93 -24.15 14.77 21.23
CA LYS A 93 -24.55 13.46 21.80
C LYS A 93 -25.85 12.87 21.25
N ALA A 94 -26.35 13.35 20.14
CA ALA A 94 -27.56 12.81 19.55
C ALA A 94 -27.31 11.46 18.88
N ASP A 95 -28.24 10.54 19.07
CA ASP A 95 -28.29 9.20 18.48
C ASP A 95 -29.42 9.06 17.46
N ILE A 96 -29.59 7.89 16.87
CA ILE A 96 -30.69 7.64 15.89
C ILE A 96 -32.07 7.62 16.56
N THR A 97 -32.15 7.32 17.83
CA THR A 97 -33.43 7.35 18.54
C THR A 97 -33.87 8.79 18.74
N ASP A 98 -32.96 9.70 19.11
CA ASP A 98 -33.24 11.13 19.23
C ASP A 98 -33.72 11.72 17.90
N TYR A 99 -33.13 11.30 16.77
CA TYR A 99 -33.58 11.70 15.43
C TYR A 99 -35.08 11.41 15.21
N PHE A 100 -35.54 10.23 15.60
CA PHE A 100 -36.95 9.88 15.46
C PHE A 100 -37.83 10.44 16.55
N GLU A 101 -37.33 10.72 17.77
CA GLU A 101 -38.04 11.36 18.86
C GLU A 101 -38.29 12.87 18.58
N GLU A 102 -37.42 13.52 17.79
CA GLU A 102 -37.63 14.87 17.26
C GLU A 102 -38.70 14.98 16.16
N GLY A 103 -39.25 13.84 15.73
CA GLY A 103 -40.40 13.78 14.82
C GLY A 103 -40.05 13.53 13.36
N HIS A 104 -38.79 13.22 13.04
CA HIS A 104 -38.39 12.85 11.67
C HIS A 104 -39.05 11.57 11.21
N SER A 105 -39.48 11.56 9.94
CA SER A 105 -40.17 10.42 9.34
C SER A 105 -39.21 9.33 8.83
N VAL A 106 -39.76 8.15 8.52
CA VAL A 106 -38.99 7.06 7.88
C VAL A 106 -38.55 7.46 6.48
N GLU A 107 -39.37 8.20 5.76
CA GLU A 107 -39.05 8.71 4.42
C GLU A 107 -37.87 9.71 4.47
N GLU A 108 -37.84 10.61 5.45
CA GLU A 108 -36.73 11.53 5.65
C GLU A 108 -35.42 10.80 5.98
N PHE A 109 -35.51 9.73 6.78
CA PHE A 109 -34.34 8.87 7.07
C PHE A 109 -33.84 8.11 5.85
N GLU A 110 -34.73 7.58 5.01
CA GLU A 110 -34.35 6.95 3.74
C GLU A 110 -33.71 7.94 2.77
N ASP A 111 -34.22 9.17 2.73
CA ASP A 111 -33.63 10.24 1.92
C ASP A 111 -32.25 10.67 2.45
N LEU A 112 -32.03 10.71 3.76
CA LEU A 112 -30.72 10.92 4.37
C LEU A 112 -29.72 9.87 3.92
N ILE A 113 -30.11 8.60 3.90
CA ILE A 113 -29.25 7.49 3.46
C ILE A 113 -28.97 7.57 1.95
N LYS A 114 -29.99 7.85 1.12
CA LYS A 114 -29.87 7.94 -0.34
C LYS A 114 -28.98 9.11 -0.79
N ASN A 115 -29.02 10.21 -0.04
CA ASN A 115 -28.29 11.44 -0.34
C ASN A 115 -26.95 11.53 0.43
N ASP A 116 -26.52 10.47 1.10
CA ASP A 116 -25.22 10.43 1.79
C ASP A 116 -24.09 10.66 0.78
N ASP A 117 -23.39 11.76 0.93
CA ASP A 117 -22.23 12.13 0.11
C ASP A 117 -20.90 11.70 0.73
N GLY A 118 -20.93 10.91 1.80
CA GLY A 118 -19.77 10.38 2.49
C GLY A 118 -19.00 11.42 3.32
N ARG A 119 -19.53 12.60 3.55
CA ARG A 119 -18.86 13.66 4.34
C ARG A 119 -18.53 13.21 5.75
N ASP A 120 -19.47 12.53 6.44
CA ASP A 120 -19.25 12.04 7.79
C ASP A 120 -18.16 10.96 7.81
N THR A 121 -18.20 10.03 6.86
CA THR A 121 -17.15 9.02 6.66
C THR A 121 -15.77 9.64 6.48
N VAL A 122 -15.65 10.64 5.59
CA VAL A 122 -14.36 11.31 5.31
C VAL A 122 -13.89 12.12 6.52
N SER A 123 -14.80 12.82 7.20
CA SER A 123 -14.51 13.62 8.40
C SER A 123 -13.93 12.75 9.53
N ILE A 124 -14.60 11.64 9.85
CA ILE A 124 -14.18 10.72 10.90
C ILE A 124 -12.87 10.02 10.55
N LEU A 125 -12.71 9.55 9.31
CA LEU A 125 -11.46 8.94 8.84
C LEU A 125 -10.29 9.92 8.91
N ARG A 126 -10.47 11.18 8.60
CA ARG A 126 -9.45 12.22 8.68
C ARG A 126 -9.09 12.53 10.14
N LYS A 127 -10.09 12.77 10.98
CA LYS A 127 -9.91 13.13 12.41
C LYS A 127 -9.13 12.05 13.17
N TYR A 128 -9.50 10.78 13.02
CA TYR A 128 -8.91 9.66 13.80
C TYR A 128 -7.78 8.94 13.07
N GLY A 129 -7.66 9.07 11.75
CA GLY A 129 -6.55 8.54 10.97
C GLY A 129 -5.23 9.28 11.22
N GLU A 130 -5.27 10.60 11.41
CA GLU A 130 -4.09 11.43 11.72
C GLU A 130 -3.69 11.31 13.19
N THR A 131 -4.64 11.19 14.12
CA THR A 131 -4.39 11.05 15.57
C THR A 131 -3.64 9.74 15.88
N LYS A 132 -3.98 8.64 15.21
CA LYS A 132 -3.25 7.36 15.35
C LYS A 132 -1.82 7.41 14.82
N LYS A 133 -1.50 8.29 13.86
CA LYS A 133 -0.11 8.53 13.42
C LYS A 133 0.70 9.22 14.53
N SER A 134 0.15 10.24 15.17
CA SER A 134 0.84 10.99 16.25
C SER A 134 0.93 10.21 17.56
N GLU A 135 -0.02 9.35 17.89
CA GLU A 135 0.03 8.48 19.06
C GLU A 135 0.97 7.28 18.89
N LYS A 136 1.10 6.75 17.66
CA LYS A 136 2.14 5.74 17.37
C LYS A 136 3.54 6.29 17.58
N GLU A 137 3.79 7.54 17.23
CA GLU A 137 5.08 8.19 17.44
C GLU A 137 5.37 8.53 18.92
N LYS A 138 4.34 8.75 19.75
CA LYS A 138 4.48 9.01 21.20
C LYS A 138 4.55 7.74 22.05
N LYS A 139 3.88 6.66 21.68
CA LYS A 139 3.91 5.36 22.41
C LYS A 139 5.15 4.51 22.16
N THR A 140 6.00 4.84 21.20
CA THR A 140 7.31 4.21 21.00
C THR A 140 8.32 4.58 22.11
N ARG A 141 7.97 5.48 23.03
CA ARG A 141 8.83 5.90 24.17
C ARG A 141 8.43 5.35 25.54
N ALA A 142 7.34 4.61 25.68
CA ALA A 142 6.95 3.99 26.93
C ALA A 142 6.63 2.50 26.68
N GLY A 143 7.44 1.60 27.24
CA GLY A 143 7.37 0.17 27.03
C GLY A 143 6.09 -0.47 27.58
N GLU A 144 5.13 -0.72 26.72
CA GLU A 144 4.10 -1.73 26.94
C GLU A 144 4.06 -2.68 25.74
N LYS A 145 4.47 -3.91 25.94
CA LYS A 145 4.32 -5.02 25.00
C LYS A 145 2.84 -5.31 24.78
N SER A 146 2.30 -4.95 23.62
CA SER A 146 0.92 -5.25 23.28
C SER A 146 0.70 -6.77 23.15
N LYS A 147 -0.39 -7.30 23.71
CA LYS A 147 -0.81 -8.71 23.59
C LYS A 147 -0.97 -9.18 22.11
N LYS A 148 -1.13 -8.26 21.17
CA LYS A 148 -1.21 -8.56 19.72
C LYS A 148 0.13 -9.04 19.13
N ASP A 149 1.26 -8.45 19.56
CA ASP A 149 2.59 -8.89 19.11
C ASP A 149 2.92 -10.30 19.63
N CYS A 150 2.40 -10.66 20.80
CA CYS A 150 2.57 -11.99 21.37
C CYS A 150 1.81 -13.09 20.61
N LEU A 151 0.63 -12.77 20.02
CA LEU A 151 -0.16 -13.73 19.23
C LEU A 151 0.41 -13.95 17.82
N VAL A 152 0.93 -12.92 17.19
CA VAL A 152 1.63 -13.04 15.87
C VAL A 152 2.94 -13.80 16.05
N LEU A 153 3.68 -13.56 17.14
CA LEU A 153 4.89 -14.30 17.49
C LEU A 153 4.59 -15.78 17.78
N LYS A 154 3.46 -16.11 18.42
CA LYS A 154 3.07 -17.50 18.71
C LYS A 154 2.74 -18.29 17.44
N ARG A 155 2.02 -17.72 16.46
CA ARG A 155 1.74 -18.40 15.17
C ARG A 155 3.02 -18.64 14.36
N GLY A 156 3.85 -17.63 14.18
CA GLY A 156 5.12 -17.79 13.49
C GLY A 156 6.08 -18.78 14.16
N SER A 157 6.09 -18.88 15.49
CA SER A 157 6.93 -19.85 16.23
C SER A 157 6.46 -21.30 16.06
N GLU A 158 5.15 -21.55 15.94
CA GLU A 158 4.63 -22.90 15.68
C GLU A 158 4.92 -23.37 14.25
N ASP A 159 4.83 -22.48 13.27
CA ASP A 159 5.17 -22.80 11.90
C ASP A 159 6.67 -23.09 11.74
N ILE A 160 7.54 -22.33 12.42
CA ILE A 160 8.97 -22.60 12.46
C ILE A 160 9.24 -23.94 13.16
N LEU A 161 8.57 -24.26 14.25
CA LEU A 161 8.74 -25.55 14.91
C LEU A 161 8.36 -26.73 13.99
N LYS A 162 7.24 -26.61 13.28
CA LYS A 162 6.85 -27.62 12.26
C LYS A 162 7.90 -27.76 11.17
N GLN A 163 8.45 -26.64 10.67
CA GLN A 163 9.51 -26.67 9.68
C GLN A 163 10.77 -27.36 10.22
N LEU A 164 11.20 -27.07 11.46
CA LEU A 164 12.33 -27.74 12.08
C LEU A 164 12.13 -29.25 12.21
N ILE A 165 10.91 -29.69 12.56
CA ILE A 165 10.55 -31.11 12.65
C ILE A 165 10.57 -31.75 11.25
N THR A 166 9.95 -31.12 10.26
CA THR A 166 9.87 -31.61 8.89
C THR A 166 11.25 -31.72 8.25
N LEU A 167 12.14 -30.75 8.50
CA LEU A 167 13.51 -30.73 8.00
C LEU A 167 14.44 -31.68 8.76
N ASN A 168 13.99 -32.28 9.86
CA ASN A 168 14.86 -33.01 10.80
C ASN A 168 16.12 -32.20 11.15
N ALA A 169 15.90 -30.97 11.64
CA ALA A 169 16.94 -29.95 11.72
C ALA A 169 18.18 -30.38 12.51
N ALA A 170 18.03 -31.23 13.52
CA ALA A 170 19.14 -31.72 14.34
C ALA A 170 20.08 -32.69 13.61
N GLU A 171 19.62 -33.29 12.52
CA GLU A 171 20.45 -34.19 11.68
C GLU A 171 20.97 -33.47 10.42
N CYS A 172 20.15 -32.57 9.86
CA CYS A 172 20.49 -31.88 8.61
C CYS A 172 21.42 -30.68 8.77
N PHE A 173 21.44 -30.06 9.96
CA PHE A 173 22.24 -28.86 10.21
C PHE A 173 23.24 -29.08 11.34
N GLN A 174 24.49 -28.67 11.13
CA GLN A 174 25.52 -28.79 12.13
C GLN A 174 25.30 -27.85 13.29
N MET A 175 25.64 -28.26 14.52
CA MET A 175 25.50 -27.44 15.73
C MET A 175 26.68 -26.47 15.92
N ASN A 176 26.98 -25.68 14.86
CA ASN A 176 28.05 -24.66 14.82
C ASN A 176 27.56 -23.41 14.12
N ASP A 177 28.42 -22.40 13.95
CA ASP A 177 28.07 -21.11 13.38
C ASP A 177 27.54 -21.27 11.94
N ARG A 178 28.23 -22.05 11.10
CA ARG A 178 27.82 -22.32 9.73
C ARG A 178 26.45 -23.01 9.64
N GLY A 179 26.26 -24.11 10.37
CA GLY A 179 24.97 -24.81 10.35
C GLY A 179 23.83 -23.98 10.93
N SER A 180 24.12 -23.07 11.86
CA SER A 180 23.16 -22.08 12.36
C SER A 180 22.76 -21.09 11.29
N ALA A 181 23.71 -20.61 10.49
CA ALA A 181 23.48 -19.70 9.36
C ALA A 181 22.66 -20.38 8.25
N ASP A 182 23.06 -21.61 7.86
CA ASP A 182 22.33 -22.44 6.89
C ASP A 182 20.87 -22.67 7.31
N LEU A 183 20.65 -22.94 8.60
CA LEU A 183 19.31 -23.12 9.17
C LEU A 183 18.49 -21.83 9.10
N PHE A 184 19.09 -20.71 9.53
CA PHE A 184 18.41 -19.41 9.45
C PHE A 184 18.04 -19.06 8.01
N ALA A 185 18.98 -19.21 7.08
CA ALA A 185 18.75 -18.94 5.67
C ALA A 185 17.64 -19.83 5.09
N THR A 186 17.61 -21.11 5.45
CA THR A 186 16.58 -22.07 4.99
C THR A 186 15.19 -21.71 5.51
N ILE A 187 15.05 -21.46 6.82
CA ILE A 187 13.77 -21.15 7.46
C ILE A 187 13.20 -19.82 6.98
N PHE A 188 14.07 -18.81 6.79
CA PHE A 188 13.63 -17.46 6.46
C PHE A 188 13.84 -17.05 4.99
N LYS A 189 14.12 -18.00 4.10
CA LYS A 189 14.38 -17.77 2.67
C LYS A 189 13.38 -16.82 1.99
N ASN A 190 12.08 -17.00 2.27
CA ASN A 190 11.01 -16.24 1.66
C ASN A 190 10.54 -15.04 2.52
N ILE A 191 11.26 -14.74 3.59
CA ILE A 191 10.90 -13.68 4.54
C ILE A 191 12.02 -12.65 4.66
N SER A 192 13.28 -13.08 4.66
CA SER A 192 14.45 -12.23 4.87
C SER A 192 15.54 -12.57 3.87
N ARG A 193 16.05 -11.58 3.14
CA ARG A 193 17.19 -11.69 2.23
C ARG A 193 18.12 -10.50 2.41
N TYR A 194 19.41 -10.71 2.24
CA TYR A 194 20.39 -9.62 2.28
C TYR A 194 20.59 -9.01 0.89
N ASN A 195 20.62 -7.68 0.82
CA ASN A 195 20.95 -6.96 -0.41
C ASN A 195 22.38 -6.43 -0.33
N PRO A 196 23.35 -7.02 -1.03
CA PRO A 196 24.75 -6.63 -0.95
C PRO A 196 25.02 -5.23 -1.53
N THR A 197 24.25 -4.80 -2.52
CA THR A 197 24.36 -3.49 -3.14
C THR A 197 24.00 -2.37 -2.15
N LYS A 198 22.90 -2.54 -1.42
CA LYS A 198 22.44 -1.61 -0.38
C LYS A 198 23.07 -1.86 0.98
N LYS A 199 23.82 -2.96 1.12
CA LYS A 199 24.42 -3.44 2.38
C LYS A 199 23.42 -3.56 3.53
N ASP A 200 22.18 -3.92 3.23
CA ASP A 200 21.08 -4.02 4.21
C ASP A 200 20.22 -5.26 3.97
N TRP A 201 19.54 -5.70 5.04
CA TRP A 201 18.56 -6.75 4.96
C TRP A 201 17.27 -6.23 4.31
N MET A 202 16.59 -7.12 3.60
CA MET A 202 15.24 -6.91 3.12
C MET A 202 14.31 -7.96 3.71
N TYR A 203 13.05 -7.61 3.88
CA TYR A 203 12.02 -8.54 4.32
C TYR A 203 10.81 -8.48 3.40
N TYR A 204 10.17 -9.63 3.25
CA TYR A 204 8.90 -9.76 2.54
C TYR A 204 7.74 -9.53 3.51
N ASP A 205 6.91 -8.51 3.25
CA ASP A 205 5.80 -8.10 4.13
C ASP A 205 4.49 -8.84 3.84
N LYS A 206 4.51 -9.88 3.00
CA LYS A 206 3.42 -10.65 2.38
C LYS A 206 2.88 -10.05 1.09
N THR A 207 3.29 -8.87 0.72
CA THR A 207 2.89 -8.20 -0.52
C THR A 207 4.09 -7.79 -1.35
N ARG A 208 5.20 -7.41 -0.72
CA ARG A 208 6.42 -6.94 -1.38
C ARG A 208 7.67 -7.09 -0.52
N TRP A 209 8.82 -6.96 -1.15
CA TRP A 209 10.11 -6.84 -0.50
C TRP A 209 10.36 -5.39 -0.04
N THR A 210 10.68 -5.21 1.23
CA THR A 210 10.89 -3.90 1.86
C THR A 210 12.23 -3.89 2.57
N ALA A 211 12.89 -2.73 2.64
CA ALA A 211 14.14 -2.58 3.40
C ALA A 211 13.93 -2.88 4.89
N ASP A 212 14.83 -3.65 5.47
CA ASP A 212 14.85 -3.97 6.90
C ASP A 212 15.94 -3.14 7.58
N THR A 213 15.63 -1.88 7.86
CA THR A 213 16.57 -0.90 8.41
C THR A 213 17.34 -1.49 9.59
N GLU A 214 18.67 -1.48 9.49
CA GLU A 214 19.61 -2.08 10.45
C GLU A 214 19.40 -3.58 10.73
N GLY A 215 18.67 -4.30 9.86
CA GLY A 215 18.35 -5.72 10.02
C GLY A 215 17.51 -6.03 11.26
N MET A 216 16.63 -5.10 11.68
CA MET A 216 15.84 -5.24 12.91
C MET A 216 14.89 -6.44 12.86
N ARG A 217 14.32 -6.74 11.68
CA ARG A 217 13.46 -7.93 11.51
C ARG A 217 14.27 -9.20 11.42
N ALA A 218 15.41 -9.20 10.73
CA ALA A 218 16.34 -10.34 10.73
C ALA A 218 16.80 -10.68 12.15
N LYS A 219 17.16 -9.65 12.96
CA LYS A 219 17.51 -9.82 14.39
C LYS A 219 16.32 -10.37 15.20
N ARG A 220 15.09 -9.96 14.90
CA ARG A 220 13.88 -10.50 15.55
C ARG A 220 13.64 -11.96 15.15
N ASN A 221 13.77 -12.29 13.87
CA ASN A 221 13.65 -13.65 13.37
C ASN A 221 14.67 -14.58 14.03
N ALA A 222 15.92 -14.14 14.21
CA ALA A 222 16.94 -14.88 14.92
C ALA A 222 16.58 -15.14 16.39
N LYS A 223 15.98 -14.18 17.08
CA LYS A 223 15.46 -14.39 18.45
C LYS A 223 14.35 -15.44 18.46
N THR A 224 13.39 -15.33 17.54
CA THR A 224 12.29 -16.30 17.40
C THR A 224 12.81 -17.69 17.10
N LEU A 225 13.80 -17.82 16.20
CA LEU A 225 14.44 -19.11 15.90
C LEU A 225 15.12 -19.69 17.14
N ALA A 226 15.87 -18.91 17.91
CA ALA A 226 16.52 -19.37 19.14
C ALA A 226 15.48 -19.88 20.16
N ASP A 227 14.36 -19.17 20.38
CA ASP A 227 13.28 -19.62 21.26
C ASP A 227 12.67 -20.95 20.76
N VAL A 228 12.48 -21.09 19.45
CA VAL A 228 11.91 -22.31 18.86
C VAL A 228 12.91 -23.48 18.90
N LEU A 229 14.21 -23.22 18.74
CA LEU A 229 15.25 -24.28 18.89
C LEU A 229 15.24 -24.88 20.29
N VAL A 230 15.06 -24.07 21.34
CA VAL A 230 14.91 -24.59 22.71
C VAL A 230 13.68 -25.51 22.82
N ARG A 231 12.54 -25.11 22.25
CA ARG A 231 11.34 -25.97 22.23
C ARG A 231 11.58 -27.25 21.41
N TYR A 232 12.18 -27.12 20.25
CA TYR A 232 12.50 -28.24 19.37
C TYR A 232 13.40 -29.26 20.06
N SER A 233 14.42 -28.82 20.80
CA SER A 233 15.34 -29.71 21.54
C SER A 233 14.64 -30.62 22.56
N VAL A 234 13.47 -30.18 23.08
CA VAL A 234 12.68 -30.94 24.04
C VAL A 234 11.59 -31.80 23.36
N THR A 235 11.02 -31.31 22.25
CA THR A 235 9.87 -31.95 21.57
C THR A 235 10.25 -32.91 20.47
N ALA A 236 11.45 -32.77 19.86
CA ALA A 236 11.92 -33.62 18.79
C ALA A 236 12.29 -35.03 19.28
N SER A 237 12.03 -36.03 18.45
CA SER A 237 12.43 -37.42 18.70
C SER A 237 13.94 -37.57 18.42
N LEU A 238 14.76 -37.15 19.38
CA LEU A 238 16.23 -37.26 19.29
C LEU A 238 16.75 -38.36 20.24
N PRO A 239 17.80 -39.13 19.83
CA PRO A 239 18.54 -39.95 20.75
C PRO A 239 19.08 -39.17 21.93
N ASP A 240 19.17 -39.78 23.12
CA ASP A 240 19.50 -39.06 24.34
C ASP A 240 20.87 -38.38 24.34
N ASP A 241 21.86 -39.00 23.72
CA ASP A 241 23.20 -38.43 23.51
C ASP A 241 23.18 -37.17 22.65
N LYS A 242 22.44 -37.18 21.55
CA LYS A 242 22.25 -36.04 20.66
C LYS A 242 21.37 -34.96 21.32
N ARG A 243 20.35 -35.37 22.08
CA ARG A 243 19.44 -34.45 22.77
C ARG A 243 20.17 -33.50 23.72
N GLN A 244 21.08 -34.03 24.55
CA GLN A 244 21.86 -33.20 25.49
C GLN A 244 22.76 -32.20 24.75
N SER A 245 23.41 -32.63 23.68
CA SER A 245 24.23 -31.75 22.83
C SER A 245 23.39 -30.66 22.16
N TYR A 246 22.20 -31.04 21.68
CA TYR A 246 21.29 -30.10 21.01
C TYR A 246 20.67 -29.08 22.00
N ILE A 247 20.32 -29.49 23.23
CA ILE A 247 19.89 -28.59 24.30
C ILE A 247 20.97 -27.54 24.61
N LYS A 248 22.23 -27.97 24.73
CA LYS A 248 23.36 -27.06 24.95
C LYS A 248 23.54 -26.06 23.80
N TYR A 249 23.44 -26.54 22.56
CA TYR A 249 23.49 -25.70 21.36
C TYR A 249 22.34 -24.70 21.34
N ALA A 250 21.09 -25.15 21.54
CA ALA A 250 19.89 -24.28 21.55
C ALA A 250 19.96 -23.21 22.66
N ALA A 251 20.43 -23.60 23.85
CA ALA A 251 20.69 -22.65 24.94
C ALA A 251 21.77 -21.63 24.57
N GLY A 252 22.81 -22.04 23.84
CA GLY A 252 23.83 -21.15 23.29
C GLY A 252 23.28 -20.12 22.34
N MET A 253 22.27 -20.46 21.54
CA MET A 253 21.62 -19.51 20.60
C MET A 253 20.80 -18.42 21.30
N MET A 254 20.52 -18.53 22.60
CA MET A 254 19.94 -17.44 23.39
C MET A 254 20.91 -16.27 23.60
N ASN A 255 22.20 -16.46 23.42
CA ASN A 255 23.22 -15.41 23.52
C ASN A 255 23.20 -14.48 22.30
N TYR A 256 23.30 -13.18 22.54
CA TYR A 256 23.35 -12.17 21.50
C TYR A 256 24.47 -12.42 20.48
N ARG A 257 25.68 -12.76 20.97
CA ARG A 257 26.86 -12.99 20.11
C ARG A 257 26.57 -14.07 19.08
N ASN A 258 26.06 -15.23 19.49
CA ASN A 258 25.82 -16.37 18.60
C ASN A 258 24.73 -16.06 17.56
N ARG A 259 23.64 -15.37 17.97
CA ARG A 259 22.61 -14.91 17.01
C ARG A 259 23.16 -13.89 16.01
N ASN A 260 24.07 -13.02 16.44
CA ASN A 260 24.67 -12.03 15.54
C ASN A 260 25.63 -12.68 14.54
N VAL A 261 26.40 -13.69 14.98
CA VAL A 261 27.24 -14.50 14.08
C VAL A 261 26.35 -15.22 13.07
N MET A 262 25.29 -15.91 13.50
CA MET A 262 24.33 -16.58 12.62
C MET A 262 23.78 -15.68 11.54
N ILE A 263 23.29 -14.46 11.90
CA ILE A 263 22.74 -13.50 10.91
C ILE A 263 23.85 -12.99 9.98
N THR A 264 25.06 -12.79 10.49
CA THR A 264 26.16 -12.25 9.70
C THR A 264 26.64 -13.25 8.66
N ASP A 265 26.75 -14.50 9.06
CA ASP A 265 27.16 -15.62 8.20
C ASP A 265 26.07 -15.99 7.18
N ALA A 266 24.80 -15.79 7.54
CA ALA A 266 23.67 -16.04 6.63
C ALA A 266 23.52 -15.01 5.48
N LYS A 267 24.30 -13.94 5.45
CA LYS A 267 24.18 -12.89 4.42
C LYS A 267 24.52 -13.38 3.02
N ASP A 268 25.46 -14.31 2.88
CA ASP A 268 25.90 -14.85 1.61
C ASP A 268 25.09 -16.09 1.16
N LEU A 269 24.27 -16.64 2.05
CA LEU A 269 23.46 -17.83 1.77
C LEU A 269 22.10 -17.50 1.15
N ASN A 270 21.53 -16.34 1.44
CA ASN A 270 20.21 -15.95 0.99
C ASN A 270 20.16 -14.45 0.62
N PHE A 271 20.78 -14.09 -0.47
CA PHE A 271 20.99 -12.72 -0.90
C PHE A 271 20.40 -12.45 -2.29
N PHE A 272 20.39 -11.17 -2.68
CA PHE A 272 19.87 -10.68 -3.97
C PHE A 272 20.99 -10.41 -4.99
N GLU A 273 22.08 -11.15 -4.99
CA GLU A 273 23.08 -11.00 -6.04
C GLU A 273 22.51 -11.40 -7.40
N ASN A 274 22.69 -10.55 -8.39
CA ASN A 274 22.16 -10.71 -9.74
C ASN A 274 20.63 -10.86 -9.84
N ILE A 275 19.89 -10.56 -8.74
CA ILE A 275 18.43 -10.53 -8.74
C ILE A 275 17.99 -9.08 -8.82
N GLU A 276 17.31 -8.73 -9.87
CA GLU A 276 16.72 -7.41 -10.09
C GLU A 276 15.30 -7.41 -9.56
N LEU A 277 15.03 -6.53 -8.57
CA LEU A 277 13.67 -6.30 -8.07
C LEU A 277 12.88 -5.50 -9.09
N ASP A 278 11.57 -5.73 -9.16
CA ASP A 278 10.65 -5.06 -10.07
C ASP A 278 11.06 -5.16 -11.55
N LYS A 279 11.65 -6.31 -11.94
CA LYS A 279 12.19 -6.52 -13.28
C LYS A 279 11.11 -6.53 -14.35
N ASP A 280 9.97 -7.15 -14.04
CA ASP A 280 8.86 -7.29 -14.98
C ASP A 280 8.11 -5.97 -15.13
N ASP A 281 7.99 -5.50 -16.39
CA ASP A 281 7.35 -4.23 -16.71
C ASP A 281 5.82 -4.31 -16.70
N PHE A 282 5.26 -5.51 -16.73
CA PHE A 282 3.83 -5.75 -16.81
C PHE A 282 3.21 -6.21 -15.48
N PHE A 283 3.98 -6.56 -14.46
CA PHE A 283 3.44 -6.87 -13.16
C PHE A 283 3.14 -5.60 -12.37
N LEU A 284 1.86 -5.36 -12.07
CA LEU A 284 1.42 -4.28 -11.18
C LEU A 284 1.00 -4.87 -9.83
N ASN A 285 1.73 -4.54 -8.78
CA ASN A 285 1.45 -4.99 -7.43
C ASN A 285 0.35 -4.14 -6.78
N CYS A 286 -0.84 -4.70 -6.63
CA CYS A 286 -1.99 -4.10 -5.95
C CYS A 286 -2.07 -4.56 -4.49
N LYS A 287 -2.93 -3.94 -3.67
CA LYS A 287 -3.06 -4.29 -2.25
C LYS A 287 -3.57 -5.71 -2.00
N ASN A 288 -4.35 -6.28 -2.90
CA ASN A 288 -4.99 -7.59 -2.77
C ASN A 288 -4.48 -8.66 -3.74
N CYS A 289 -3.71 -8.29 -4.75
CA CYS A 289 -3.18 -9.22 -5.74
C CYS A 289 -2.04 -8.57 -6.54
N VAL A 290 -1.35 -9.36 -7.35
CA VAL A 290 -0.48 -8.86 -8.42
C VAL A 290 -1.21 -9.00 -9.74
N LEU A 291 -1.30 -7.92 -10.52
CA LEU A 291 -1.88 -7.97 -11.87
C LEU A 291 -0.77 -8.22 -12.88
N ASP A 292 -0.94 -9.27 -13.66
CA ASP A 292 -0.19 -9.49 -14.89
C ASP A 292 -0.94 -8.80 -16.04
N LEU A 293 -0.32 -7.77 -16.59
CA LEU A 293 -0.85 -6.92 -17.66
C LEU A 293 -0.22 -7.24 -19.02
N SER A 294 0.49 -8.37 -19.16
CA SER A 294 1.17 -8.76 -20.41
C SER A 294 0.21 -9.27 -21.50
N GLY A 295 -0.98 -9.70 -21.11
CA GLY A 295 -1.99 -10.21 -22.03
C GLY A 295 -3.09 -9.20 -22.37
N ASP A 296 -4.05 -9.60 -23.22
CA ASP A 296 -5.20 -8.77 -23.61
C ASP A 296 -6.15 -8.45 -22.44
N GLN A 297 -6.14 -9.28 -21.42
CA GLN A 297 -6.93 -9.08 -20.20
C GLN A 297 -6.03 -9.18 -18.97
N PRO A 298 -6.25 -8.32 -17.96
CA PRO A 298 -5.52 -8.40 -16.70
C PRO A 298 -5.74 -9.75 -16.01
N LYS A 299 -4.67 -10.41 -15.59
CA LYS A 299 -4.72 -11.65 -14.82
C LYS A 299 -4.28 -11.39 -13.39
N ALA A 300 -5.15 -11.70 -12.43
CA ALA A 300 -4.82 -11.58 -11.01
C ALA A 300 -4.02 -12.80 -10.53
N LEU A 301 -2.88 -12.55 -9.91
CA LEU A 301 -2.00 -13.53 -9.28
C LEU A 301 -1.96 -13.29 -7.78
N GLU A 302 -1.74 -14.33 -6.99
CA GLU A 302 -1.49 -14.17 -5.55
C GLU A 302 -0.12 -13.54 -5.31
N HIS A 303 -0.01 -12.79 -4.20
CA HIS A 303 1.28 -12.26 -3.77
C HIS A 303 2.25 -13.39 -3.44
N ASN A 304 3.44 -13.33 -4.00
CA ASN A 304 4.50 -14.31 -3.78
C ASN A 304 5.87 -13.60 -3.68
N ALA A 305 6.69 -14.01 -2.73
CA ALA A 305 8.04 -13.51 -2.54
C ALA A 305 8.94 -13.70 -3.77
N ASP A 306 8.70 -14.76 -4.56
CA ASP A 306 9.47 -15.09 -5.76
C ASP A 306 9.17 -14.18 -6.96
N LEU A 307 8.09 -13.39 -6.92
CA LEU A 307 7.83 -12.35 -7.92
C LEU A 307 8.76 -11.14 -7.77
N LEU A 308 9.53 -11.07 -6.69
CA LEU A 308 10.57 -10.06 -6.44
C LEU A 308 10.10 -8.60 -6.59
N LEU A 309 8.86 -8.33 -6.19
CA LEU A 309 8.28 -7.00 -6.25
C LEU A 309 8.64 -6.21 -5.00
N SER A 310 9.09 -4.96 -5.16
CA SER A 310 9.40 -4.03 -4.06
C SER A 310 8.44 -2.85 -3.98
N LYS A 311 7.62 -2.65 -4.99
CA LYS A 311 6.66 -1.55 -5.11
C LYS A 311 5.23 -2.04 -4.98
N ILE A 312 4.33 -1.15 -4.54
CA ILE A 312 2.90 -1.44 -4.45
C ILE A 312 2.09 -0.19 -4.80
N CYS A 313 1.01 -0.36 -5.54
CA CYS A 313 0.05 0.71 -5.75
C CYS A 313 -0.94 0.83 -4.57
N ASN A 314 -1.61 1.98 -4.46
CA ASN A 314 -2.56 2.21 -3.37
C ASN A 314 -3.97 1.63 -3.61
N ALA A 315 -4.17 0.98 -4.75
CA ALA A 315 -5.45 0.41 -5.13
C ALA A 315 -5.54 -1.09 -4.83
N SER A 316 -6.76 -1.56 -4.57
CA SER A 316 -7.14 -2.97 -4.64
C SER A 316 -7.81 -3.22 -5.97
N TYR A 317 -7.45 -4.29 -6.65
CA TYR A 317 -8.08 -4.66 -7.91
C TYR A 317 -9.47 -5.27 -7.67
N ASN A 318 -10.46 -4.72 -8.37
CA ASN A 318 -11.80 -5.27 -8.45
C ASN A 318 -12.30 -5.13 -9.89
N PRO A 319 -12.49 -6.23 -10.64
CA PRO A 319 -12.84 -6.20 -12.06
C PRO A 319 -14.25 -5.66 -12.35
N VAL A 320 -15.11 -5.60 -11.35
CA VAL A 320 -16.49 -5.10 -11.47
C VAL A 320 -16.69 -3.72 -10.85
N ALA A 321 -15.60 -3.08 -10.39
CA ALA A 321 -15.68 -1.75 -9.79
C ALA A 321 -16.08 -0.70 -10.84
N THR A 322 -17.03 0.15 -10.48
CA THR A 322 -17.45 1.34 -11.23
C THR A 322 -17.27 2.57 -10.36
N CYS A 323 -17.07 3.72 -10.98
CA CYS A 323 -16.94 5.00 -10.29
C CYS A 323 -17.61 6.11 -11.09
N THR A 324 -18.92 6.30 -10.86
CA THR A 324 -19.72 7.31 -11.55
C THR A 324 -19.21 8.74 -11.31
N LEU A 325 -18.68 9.01 -10.12
CA LEU A 325 -18.08 10.32 -9.81
C LEU A 325 -16.85 10.57 -10.69
N TRP A 326 -15.99 9.57 -10.89
CA TRP A 326 -14.83 9.68 -11.77
C TRP A 326 -15.23 9.92 -13.23
N GLU A 327 -16.17 9.12 -13.73
CA GLU A 327 -16.70 9.25 -15.09
C GLU A 327 -17.29 10.64 -15.34
N LYS A 328 -18.12 11.13 -14.40
CA LYS A 328 -18.66 12.50 -14.44
C LYS A 328 -17.55 13.54 -14.42
N THR A 329 -16.56 13.40 -13.53
CA THR A 329 -15.45 14.37 -13.40
C THR A 329 -14.61 14.43 -14.68
N VAL A 330 -14.26 13.29 -15.27
CA VAL A 330 -13.51 13.25 -16.53
C VAL A 330 -14.32 13.84 -17.67
N ASN A 331 -15.62 13.53 -17.75
CA ASN A 331 -16.52 14.07 -18.74
C ASN A 331 -16.62 15.61 -18.64
N GLU A 332 -16.70 16.16 -17.45
CA GLU A 332 -16.69 17.59 -17.23
C GLU A 332 -15.36 18.25 -17.60
N ILE A 333 -14.22 17.63 -17.21
CA ILE A 333 -12.88 18.16 -17.50
C ILE A 333 -12.62 18.17 -19.01
N MET A 334 -13.03 17.11 -19.71
CA MET A 334 -12.86 16.96 -21.17
C MET A 334 -14.02 17.54 -21.98
N GLN A 335 -14.96 18.26 -21.34
CA GLN A 335 -16.11 18.95 -21.96
C GLN A 335 -17.00 18.00 -22.81
N GLY A 336 -17.13 16.75 -22.41
CA GLY A 336 -17.91 15.73 -23.13
C GLY A 336 -17.28 15.21 -24.41
N ASP A 337 -16.02 15.58 -24.71
CA ASP A 337 -15.30 15.07 -25.87
C ASP A 337 -14.90 13.60 -25.67
N SER A 338 -15.65 12.70 -26.28
CA SER A 338 -15.44 11.26 -26.16
C SER A 338 -14.06 10.79 -26.63
N SER A 339 -13.49 11.44 -27.64
CA SER A 339 -12.14 11.11 -28.16
C SER A 339 -11.06 11.48 -27.16
N LYS A 340 -11.16 12.64 -26.51
CA LYS A 340 -10.24 13.05 -25.45
C LYS A 340 -10.38 12.14 -24.21
N ILE A 341 -11.60 11.77 -23.84
CA ILE A 341 -11.87 10.85 -22.72
C ILE A 341 -11.26 9.47 -22.97
N GLU A 342 -11.49 8.90 -24.15
CA GLU A 342 -10.93 7.61 -24.54
C GLU A 342 -9.39 7.65 -24.60
N TYR A 343 -8.82 8.73 -25.12
CA TYR A 343 -7.37 8.92 -25.16
C TYR A 343 -6.79 8.99 -23.73
N LEU A 344 -7.41 9.75 -22.83
CA LEU A 344 -7.01 9.87 -21.44
C LEU A 344 -7.06 8.51 -20.73
N GLN A 345 -8.09 7.70 -21.00
CA GLN A 345 -8.24 6.36 -20.45
C GLN A 345 -7.10 5.44 -20.93
N LYS A 346 -6.85 5.37 -22.22
CA LYS A 346 -5.78 4.55 -22.82
C LYS A 346 -4.40 4.98 -22.30
N MET A 347 -4.15 6.28 -22.26
CA MET A 347 -2.91 6.85 -21.71
C MET A 347 -2.74 6.47 -20.23
N SER A 348 -3.79 6.59 -19.42
CA SER A 348 -3.76 6.20 -18.00
C SER A 348 -3.49 4.69 -17.83
N GLY A 349 -4.03 3.85 -18.70
CA GLY A 349 -3.74 2.42 -18.75
C GLY A 349 -2.25 2.13 -18.98
N ARG A 350 -1.58 2.90 -19.84
CA ARG A 350 -0.13 2.75 -20.07
C ARG A 350 0.72 3.10 -18.86
N PHE A 351 0.25 3.98 -17.98
CA PHE A 351 0.96 4.31 -16.74
C PHE A 351 0.96 3.15 -15.73
N LEU A 352 0.11 2.14 -15.93
CA LEU A 352 0.11 0.93 -15.10
C LEU A 352 1.28 -0.01 -15.42
N THR A 353 1.93 0.15 -16.56
CA THR A 353 3.05 -0.68 -17.04
C THR A 353 4.37 0.06 -17.00
N GLY A 354 5.48 -0.68 -17.00
CA GLY A 354 6.84 -0.16 -17.19
C GLY A 354 7.26 -0.01 -18.66
N ASP A 355 6.38 -0.33 -19.61
CA ASP A 355 6.69 -0.23 -21.05
C ASP A 355 6.90 1.22 -21.50
N THR A 356 8.05 1.50 -22.10
CA THR A 356 8.44 2.80 -22.65
C THR A 356 8.68 2.75 -24.16
N SER A 357 8.06 1.77 -24.85
CA SER A 357 8.27 1.51 -26.29
C SER A 357 7.97 2.73 -27.18
N GLU A 358 7.01 3.56 -26.80
CA GLU A 358 6.59 4.74 -27.54
C GLU A 358 7.37 6.02 -27.22
N GLU A 359 8.23 5.97 -26.19
CA GLU A 359 9.11 7.08 -25.81
C GLU A 359 8.38 8.41 -25.55
N GLU A 360 7.18 8.37 -24.96
CA GLU A 360 6.26 9.50 -24.85
C GLU A 360 6.54 10.45 -23.69
N PHE A 361 6.35 11.74 -23.95
CA PHE A 361 6.33 12.84 -23.00
C PHE A 361 5.00 13.58 -23.13
N TYR A 362 4.21 13.63 -22.06
CA TYR A 362 2.89 14.22 -22.04
C TYR A 362 2.92 15.63 -21.45
N ILE A 363 2.28 16.58 -22.13
CA ILE A 363 2.08 17.94 -21.63
C ILE A 363 0.58 18.15 -21.41
N PHE A 364 0.17 18.23 -20.15
CA PHE A 364 -1.17 18.64 -19.79
C PHE A 364 -1.24 20.16 -19.84
N PHE A 365 -1.78 20.67 -20.91
CA PHE A 365 -1.81 22.10 -21.23
C PHE A 365 -3.19 22.70 -20.94
N GLY A 366 -3.22 23.83 -20.27
CA GLY A 366 -4.44 24.62 -20.12
C GLY A 366 -4.09 26.03 -19.72
N ALA A 367 -4.47 27.00 -20.56
CA ALA A 367 -4.16 28.41 -20.37
C ALA A 367 -4.77 29.02 -19.11
N THR A 368 -5.85 28.42 -18.61
CA THR A 368 -6.56 28.81 -17.37
C THR A 368 -6.12 27.97 -16.19
N THR A 369 -6.47 28.44 -14.99
CA THR A 369 -6.38 27.68 -13.74
C THR A 369 -7.68 26.90 -13.47
N ARG A 370 -7.64 25.92 -12.56
CA ARG A 370 -8.82 25.11 -12.13
C ARG A 370 -9.49 24.30 -13.25
N ASN A 371 -8.74 23.90 -14.25
CA ASN A 371 -9.22 23.13 -15.41
C ASN A 371 -9.06 21.60 -15.25
N GLY A 372 -8.73 21.10 -14.07
CA GLY A 372 -8.71 19.68 -13.75
C GLY A 372 -7.36 18.96 -13.96
N LYS A 373 -6.29 19.61 -14.45
CA LYS A 373 -4.95 19.00 -14.62
C LYS A 373 -4.45 18.36 -13.33
N SER A 374 -4.39 19.15 -12.24
CA SER A 374 -3.89 18.67 -10.94
C SER A 374 -4.79 17.58 -10.37
N THR A 375 -6.11 17.69 -10.52
CA THR A 375 -7.06 16.66 -10.04
C THR A 375 -6.76 15.29 -10.65
N ILE A 376 -6.53 15.23 -11.96
CA ILE A 376 -6.20 13.96 -12.64
C ILE A 376 -4.81 13.46 -12.22
N THR A 377 -3.80 14.32 -12.23
CA THR A 377 -2.43 13.89 -11.91
C THR A 377 -2.25 13.49 -10.45
N GLU A 378 -2.88 14.19 -9.50
CA GLU A 378 -2.85 13.84 -8.07
C GLU A 378 -3.53 12.50 -7.81
N LEU A 379 -4.67 12.24 -8.48
CA LEU A 379 -5.33 10.94 -8.39
C LEU A 379 -4.45 9.82 -8.94
N LEU A 380 -3.82 10.01 -10.10
CA LEU A 380 -2.91 9.03 -10.69
C LEU A 380 -1.69 8.77 -9.80
N LEU A 381 -1.09 9.82 -9.22
CA LEU A 381 0.00 9.70 -8.25
C LEU A 381 -0.44 8.91 -7.01
N TYR A 382 -1.62 9.21 -6.49
CA TYR A 382 -2.17 8.50 -5.34
C TYR A 382 -2.43 7.01 -5.65
N LEU A 383 -3.10 6.71 -6.76
CA LEU A 383 -3.44 5.33 -7.14
C LEU A 383 -2.19 4.49 -7.38
N LEU A 384 -1.21 5.03 -8.10
CA LEU A 384 0.01 4.31 -8.43
C LEU A 384 0.96 4.14 -7.24
N GLY A 385 0.84 4.92 -6.18
CA GLY A 385 1.63 4.77 -4.97
C GLY A 385 3.13 4.77 -5.24
N ASP A 386 3.84 3.68 -4.89
CA ASP A 386 5.29 3.58 -5.09
C ASP A 386 5.73 3.57 -6.57
N TYR A 387 4.81 3.32 -7.50
CA TYR A 387 5.08 3.37 -8.93
C TYR A 387 5.05 4.78 -9.51
N ALA A 388 4.70 5.80 -8.71
CA ALA A 388 4.63 7.18 -9.18
C ALA A 388 5.42 8.14 -8.27
N THR A 389 5.94 9.21 -8.87
CA THR A 389 6.66 10.25 -8.13
C THR A 389 6.56 11.59 -8.84
N THR A 390 6.95 12.65 -8.15
CA THR A 390 7.07 13.99 -8.72
C THR A 390 8.53 14.36 -8.92
N ILE A 391 8.79 15.22 -9.91
CA ILE A 391 10.10 15.84 -10.14
C ILE A 391 9.93 17.35 -10.24
N SER A 392 10.93 18.11 -9.77
CA SER A 392 10.96 19.56 -10.00
C SER A 392 11.13 19.85 -11.49
N PRO A 393 10.31 20.75 -12.08
CA PRO A 393 10.48 21.14 -13.49
C PRO A 393 11.88 21.64 -13.81
N GLU A 394 12.56 22.32 -12.85
CA GLU A 394 13.92 22.82 -12.99
C GLU A 394 14.95 21.71 -13.20
N SER A 395 14.62 20.48 -12.77
CA SER A 395 15.48 19.31 -13.03
C SER A 395 15.47 18.90 -14.51
N LEU A 396 14.45 19.36 -15.28
CA LEU A 396 14.32 19.15 -16.72
C LEU A 396 14.86 20.32 -17.54
N ALA A 397 15.32 21.40 -16.91
CA ALA A 397 15.83 22.60 -17.56
C ALA A 397 17.29 22.47 -17.97
N ILE A 398 17.69 23.26 -18.98
CA ILE A 398 19.10 23.44 -19.33
C ILE A 398 19.85 24.07 -18.14
N LYS A 399 20.84 23.36 -17.62
CA LYS A 399 21.73 23.86 -16.55
C LYS A 399 23.00 24.45 -17.17
N ALA A 400 23.35 25.67 -16.77
CA ALA A 400 24.55 26.37 -17.28
C ALA A 400 25.85 25.62 -16.94
N ASN A 401 25.91 24.93 -15.80
CA ASN A 401 27.05 24.14 -15.36
C ASN A 401 26.61 22.70 -15.09
N LYS A 402 26.77 21.81 -16.07
CA LYS A 402 26.63 20.36 -15.87
C LYS A 402 27.98 19.80 -15.45
N ASP A 403 28.18 19.58 -14.14
CA ASP A 403 29.24 18.70 -13.68
C ASP A 403 28.69 17.26 -13.61
N SER A 404 29.19 16.39 -14.46
CA SER A 404 28.81 14.98 -14.54
C SER A 404 29.12 14.19 -13.26
N ARG A 405 29.94 14.76 -12.37
CA ARG A 405 30.31 14.16 -11.09
C ARG A 405 29.33 14.50 -9.95
N THR A 406 28.42 15.44 -10.16
CA THR A 406 27.48 15.87 -9.13
C THR A 406 26.38 14.80 -8.92
N ALA A 407 26.04 14.54 -7.66
CA ALA A 407 24.91 13.66 -7.33
C ALA A 407 23.62 14.18 -7.97
N SER A 408 22.82 13.26 -8.50
CA SER A 408 21.54 13.54 -9.17
C SER A 408 20.37 12.87 -8.46
N PRO A 409 20.08 13.22 -7.18
CA PRO A 409 19.07 12.53 -6.40
C PRO A 409 17.66 12.63 -7.03
N ASP A 410 17.39 13.73 -7.74
CA ASP A 410 16.12 13.91 -8.47
C ASP A 410 15.94 12.91 -9.60
N ILE A 411 17.03 12.49 -10.24
CA ILE A 411 16.99 11.46 -11.30
C ILE A 411 17.05 10.06 -10.67
N ALA A 412 17.86 9.90 -9.60
CA ALA A 412 17.99 8.60 -8.92
C ALA A 412 16.65 8.07 -8.36
N LYS A 413 15.78 8.95 -7.84
CA LYS A 413 14.46 8.57 -7.32
C LYS A 413 13.48 8.10 -8.39
N LEU A 414 13.76 8.33 -9.68
CA LEU A 414 12.92 7.89 -10.79
C LEU A 414 13.06 6.39 -11.10
N ALA A 415 14.11 5.76 -10.58
CA ALA A 415 14.37 4.34 -10.82
C ALA A 415 13.18 3.46 -10.41
N GLY A 416 12.69 2.64 -11.36
CA GLY A 416 11.57 1.71 -11.16
C GLY A 416 10.19 2.37 -11.01
N THR A 417 10.05 3.69 -11.17
CA THR A 417 8.73 4.34 -11.26
C THR A 417 8.11 4.14 -12.64
N ARG A 418 6.79 4.30 -12.76
CA ARG A 418 6.01 4.17 -14.02
C ARG A 418 5.37 5.49 -14.44
N LEU A 419 5.19 6.40 -13.50
CA LEU A 419 4.68 7.75 -13.75
C LEU A 419 5.55 8.76 -13.01
N VAL A 420 5.97 9.80 -13.73
CA VAL A 420 6.67 10.96 -13.18
C VAL A 420 5.90 12.21 -13.54
N VAL A 421 5.59 13.05 -12.58
CA VAL A 421 4.85 14.29 -12.81
C VAL A 421 5.72 15.48 -12.43
N ALA A 422 5.87 16.42 -13.37
CA ALA A 422 6.41 17.75 -13.13
C ALA A 422 5.27 18.77 -13.26
N SER A 423 5.20 19.73 -12.36
CA SER A 423 4.11 20.71 -12.35
C SER A 423 4.65 22.14 -12.26
N GLU A 424 3.96 23.07 -12.94
CA GLU A 424 4.18 24.51 -12.86
C GLU A 424 5.62 24.94 -13.22
N PRO A 425 6.11 24.62 -14.43
CA PRO A 425 7.43 25.06 -14.86
C PRO A 425 7.51 26.59 -14.86
N PRO A 426 8.66 27.19 -14.53
CA PRO A 426 8.86 28.63 -14.67
C PRO A 426 8.57 29.13 -16.08
N ARG A 427 7.96 30.32 -16.20
CA ARG A 427 7.67 30.92 -17.49
C ARG A 427 8.97 31.11 -18.30
N ARG A 428 8.98 30.69 -19.57
CA ARG A 428 10.14 30.70 -20.46
C ARG A 428 11.29 29.75 -20.06
N MET A 429 11.01 28.73 -19.25
CA MET A 429 11.99 27.69 -18.96
C MET A 429 12.40 27.00 -20.28
N LEU A 430 13.71 26.89 -20.52
CA LEU A 430 14.26 26.14 -21.63
C LEU A 430 14.47 24.69 -21.22
N PHE A 431 13.80 23.76 -21.86
CA PHE A 431 13.97 22.34 -21.60
C PHE A 431 15.27 21.81 -22.20
N ASP A 432 15.97 20.97 -21.42
CA ASP A 432 17.08 20.18 -21.93
C ASP A 432 16.55 19.04 -22.80
N SER A 433 16.52 19.26 -24.10
CA SER A 433 16.02 18.28 -25.08
C SER A 433 16.76 16.95 -25.01
N SER A 434 18.07 16.98 -24.74
CA SER A 434 18.88 15.78 -24.59
C SER A 434 18.45 14.98 -23.36
N LEU A 435 18.25 15.66 -22.21
CA LEU A 435 17.78 15.03 -21.00
C LEU A 435 16.37 14.44 -21.17
N VAL A 436 15.44 15.18 -21.80
CA VAL A 436 14.09 14.68 -22.07
C VAL A 436 14.14 13.43 -22.94
N LYS A 437 14.96 13.42 -24.01
CA LYS A 437 15.16 12.23 -24.84
C LYS A 437 15.69 11.05 -24.04
N THR A 438 16.67 11.29 -23.16
CA THR A 438 17.24 10.25 -22.31
C THR A 438 16.22 9.71 -21.31
N LEU A 439 15.45 10.60 -20.65
CA LEU A 439 14.43 10.21 -19.65
C LEU A 439 13.24 9.46 -20.26
N THR A 440 12.88 9.74 -21.52
CA THR A 440 11.78 9.07 -22.22
C THR A 440 12.25 7.95 -23.16
N GLY A 441 13.58 7.79 -23.31
CA GLY A 441 14.18 6.76 -24.16
C GLY A 441 14.31 5.41 -23.44
N ARG A 442 15.03 4.51 -24.11
CA ARG A 442 15.29 3.15 -23.61
C ARG A 442 16.73 2.95 -23.12
N ASP A 443 17.55 3.99 -23.19
CA ASP A 443 18.95 3.94 -22.79
C ASP A 443 19.09 3.92 -21.26
N SER A 444 20.14 3.28 -20.77
CA SER A 444 20.46 3.28 -19.34
C SER A 444 20.89 4.65 -18.87
N ILE A 445 20.33 5.08 -17.76
CA ILE A 445 20.64 6.35 -17.11
C ILE A 445 21.51 6.08 -15.90
N SER A 446 22.63 6.79 -15.81
CA SER A 446 23.51 6.77 -14.65
C SER A 446 23.03 7.82 -13.66
N ALA A 447 22.82 7.42 -12.41
CA ALA A 447 22.37 8.30 -11.35
C ALA A 447 22.97 7.91 -9.99
N ARG A 448 22.94 8.86 -9.04
CA ARG A 448 23.52 8.65 -7.72
C ARG A 448 22.75 9.44 -6.67
N PHE A 449 22.38 8.76 -5.57
CA PHE A 449 21.96 9.46 -4.37
C PHE A 449 23.13 10.11 -3.65
N LEU A 450 22.83 11.07 -2.79
CA LEU A 450 23.88 11.73 -1.99
C LEU A 450 24.56 10.70 -1.07
N HIS A 451 25.88 10.67 -1.09
CA HIS A 451 26.74 9.73 -0.34
C HIS A 451 26.57 8.24 -0.70
N GLU A 452 25.94 7.92 -1.83
CA GLU A 452 25.84 6.55 -2.35
C GLU A 452 26.69 6.34 -3.60
N ASN A 453 26.91 5.09 -3.96
CA ASN A 453 27.56 4.72 -5.21
C ASN A 453 26.65 5.03 -6.41
N GLU A 454 27.27 5.29 -7.55
CA GLU A 454 26.58 5.42 -8.82
C GLU A 454 25.95 4.08 -9.23
N PHE A 455 24.73 4.14 -9.76
CA PHE A 455 24.03 3.00 -10.32
C PHE A 455 23.38 3.36 -11.66
N GLN A 456 23.11 2.35 -12.46
CA GLN A 456 22.44 2.51 -13.74
C GLN A 456 21.05 1.91 -13.67
N PHE A 457 20.09 2.57 -14.32
CA PHE A 457 18.75 2.04 -14.49
C PHE A 457 18.20 2.41 -15.87
N LYS A 458 17.27 1.60 -16.39
CA LYS A 458 16.49 1.92 -17.58
C LYS A 458 15.21 2.61 -17.15
N PRO A 459 14.80 3.71 -17.83
CA PRO A 459 13.49 4.32 -17.57
C PRO A 459 12.36 3.33 -17.82
N LYS A 460 11.43 3.28 -16.87
CA LYS A 460 10.17 2.52 -16.94
C LYS A 460 8.96 3.44 -16.82
N PHE A 461 9.19 4.74 -16.80
CA PHE A 461 8.17 5.75 -16.54
C PHE A 461 7.80 6.55 -17.78
N LYS A 462 6.59 7.08 -17.75
CA LYS A 462 6.11 8.12 -18.63
C LYS A 462 6.13 9.44 -17.86
N LEU A 463 6.51 10.51 -18.54
CA LEU A 463 6.65 11.85 -17.95
C LEU A 463 5.43 12.70 -18.30
N ILE A 464 4.78 13.29 -17.29
CA ILE A 464 3.74 14.31 -17.45
C ILE A 464 4.30 15.66 -16.99
N LEU A 465 4.06 16.70 -17.77
CA LEU A 465 4.27 18.09 -17.39
C LEU A 465 2.92 18.80 -17.33
N ASN A 466 2.51 19.26 -16.12
CA ASN A 466 1.38 20.16 -15.98
C ASN A 466 1.82 21.59 -16.22
N SER A 467 1.24 22.28 -17.20
CA SER A 467 1.64 23.64 -17.54
C SER A 467 0.47 24.50 -18.01
N ASN A 468 0.54 25.81 -17.74
CA ASN A 468 -0.39 26.82 -18.27
C ASN A 468 0.13 27.48 -19.56
N TYR A 469 1.33 27.10 -20.02
CA TYR A 469 1.94 27.53 -21.29
C TYR A 469 2.77 26.40 -21.87
N LEU A 470 2.89 26.39 -23.18
CA LEU A 470 3.74 25.40 -23.85
C LEU A 470 5.22 25.73 -23.57
N PRO A 471 6.03 24.75 -23.21
CA PRO A 471 7.45 24.95 -22.94
C PRO A 471 8.20 25.30 -24.21
N VAL A 472 9.30 26.05 -24.08
CA VAL A 472 10.22 26.32 -25.17
C VAL A 472 11.20 25.15 -25.28
N ILE A 473 11.15 24.44 -26.40
CA ILE A 473 12.05 23.35 -26.75
C ILE A 473 12.79 23.75 -28.01
N ASN A 474 14.10 23.90 -27.93
CA ASN A 474 14.92 24.36 -29.05
C ASN A 474 15.12 23.31 -30.16
N ASP A 475 15.06 22.03 -29.77
CA ASP A 475 15.25 20.91 -30.69
C ASP A 475 13.92 20.49 -31.33
N LYS A 476 13.74 20.88 -32.59
CA LYS A 476 12.54 20.55 -33.39
C LYS A 476 12.33 19.03 -33.55
N THR A 477 13.39 18.22 -33.44
CA THR A 477 13.28 16.76 -33.60
C THR A 477 12.49 16.09 -32.48
N VAL A 478 12.40 16.69 -31.29
CA VAL A 478 11.60 16.19 -30.18
C VAL A 478 10.11 16.24 -30.54
N PHE A 479 9.66 17.27 -31.23
CA PHE A 479 8.27 17.38 -31.70
C PHE A 479 8.01 16.54 -32.96
N SER A 480 8.93 16.53 -33.93
CA SER A 480 8.76 15.80 -35.17
C SER A 480 8.82 14.29 -35.02
N SER A 481 9.45 13.78 -33.94
CA SER A 481 9.48 12.36 -33.59
C SER A 481 8.19 11.85 -32.97
N ASN A 482 7.14 12.65 -32.88
CA ASN A 482 5.87 12.32 -32.20
C ASN A 482 6.01 11.97 -30.69
N ARG A 483 7.15 12.30 -30.09
CA ARG A 483 7.47 12.04 -28.69
C ARG A 483 6.62 12.89 -27.72
N VAL A 484 6.35 14.15 -28.10
CA VAL A 484 5.56 15.08 -27.28
C VAL A 484 4.09 14.96 -27.63
N LYS A 485 3.28 14.62 -26.63
CA LYS A 485 1.82 14.56 -26.70
C LYS A 485 1.23 15.70 -25.87
N VAL A 486 0.53 16.62 -26.52
CA VAL A 486 -0.13 17.73 -25.83
C VAL A 486 -1.60 17.37 -25.61
N ILE A 487 -2.03 17.37 -24.36
CA ILE A 487 -3.41 17.11 -23.94
C ILE A 487 -4.02 18.43 -23.46
N PRO A 488 -4.97 19.00 -24.23
CA PRO A 488 -5.59 20.27 -23.85
C PRO A 488 -6.63 20.08 -22.73
N PHE A 489 -6.55 20.97 -21.73
CA PHE A 489 -7.48 21.11 -20.63
C PHE A 489 -8.15 22.49 -20.74
N GLU A 490 -9.31 22.54 -21.37
CA GLU A 490 -9.99 23.76 -21.82
C GLU A 490 -11.21 24.14 -20.95
N ARG A 491 -11.44 23.40 -19.85
CA ARG A 491 -12.49 23.73 -18.87
C ARG A 491 -12.25 25.05 -18.15
#